data_ad070abeb4b446a71e2c46a8e5685760
#
_entry.id   ad070abeb4b446a71e2c46a8e5685760
#
_cell.length_a   1.000
_cell.length_b   1.000
_cell.length_c   1.000
_cell.angle_alpha   90.00
_cell.angle_beta   90.00
_cell.angle_gamma   90.00
#
_symmetry.space_group_name_H-M   'P 1'
#
loop_
_entity.id
_entity.type
_entity.pdbx_description
1 polymer ?
#
loop_
_entity_poly.entity_id
_entity_poly.type
_entity_poly.pdbx_seq_one_letter_code
_entity_poly.pdbx_strand_id
1 'polypeptide(L)'
;MTSTRTYSFEFFPPNTQEGREKLRMTTRQLAQLGPEFFSVTYGAGGSTRDRTLETVLDIQASGHAAAPHVSCIASTRDSIRETLTGYRDSGIRHLVALRGDLPSGLATAGEFRYAYELVEFIRHEFGQQFLIEVAAYPEYHPQARNALEDLRNFKRKIDAGADSAITQYFFNPDCYFHFVDECEAMGIDIPIVPGIMPINRFSQLARFSDACGAEIPRWIRNKLEAYGDDVDAVRAFGLDVVTALCDRLLEQGAPGLHFYTLNQAGATTTIWQRLGL
;
A
#
# COMPACT_ATOMS: atom_id res chain seq x y z
N MET A 1 -9.39 -25.28 5.83
CA MET A 1 -8.03 -25.12 5.26
C MET A 1 -7.55 -23.76 5.74
N THR A 2 -6.48 -23.70 6.51
CA THR A 2 -5.87 -22.42 6.92
C THR A 2 -5.31 -21.79 5.65
N SER A 3 -5.93 -20.72 5.17
CA SER A 3 -5.37 -19.90 4.09
C SER A 3 -3.98 -19.47 4.49
N THR A 4 -3.01 -19.66 3.62
CA THR A 4 -1.64 -19.17 3.86
C THR A 4 -1.70 -17.66 3.89
N ARG A 5 -1.27 -17.04 5.01
CA ARG A 5 -1.26 -15.59 5.16
C ARG A 5 -0.28 -14.95 4.19
N THR A 6 -0.67 -13.83 3.62
CA THR A 6 0.12 -13.04 2.67
C THR A 6 0.86 -11.92 3.39
N TYR A 7 2.16 -11.81 3.17
CA TYR A 7 2.97 -10.72 3.72
C TYR A 7 3.70 -9.99 2.60
N SER A 8 3.68 -8.67 2.64
CA SER A 8 4.33 -7.84 1.62
C SER A 8 4.86 -6.54 2.20
N PHE A 9 5.81 -5.92 1.50
CA PHE A 9 6.49 -4.72 1.95
C PHE A 9 6.49 -3.67 0.85
N GLU A 10 6.20 -2.43 1.20
CA GLU A 10 6.20 -1.31 0.28
C GLU A 10 7.48 -0.50 0.38
N PHE A 11 7.98 -0.11 -0.79
CA PHE A 11 9.07 0.82 -0.97
C PHE A 11 8.66 2.01 -1.84
N PHE A 12 9.39 3.08 -1.74
CA PHE A 12 9.38 4.16 -2.72
C PHE A 12 10.71 4.19 -3.50
N PRO A 13 10.68 4.56 -4.79
CA PRO A 13 11.88 4.55 -5.62
C PRO A 13 12.87 5.62 -5.13
N PRO A 14 14.13 5.27 -4.88
CA PRO A 14 15.14 6.20 -4.39
C PRO A 14 15.54 7.23 -5.46
N ASN A 15 15.91 8.43 -5.02
CA ASN A 15 16.30 9.54 -5.90
C ASN A 15 17.82 9.59 -6.19
N THR A 16 18.62 8.87 -5.40
CA THR A 16 20.09 8.92 -5.45
C THR A 16 20.68 7.52 -5.51
N GLN A 17 21.90 7.41 -5.99
CA GLN A 17 22.64 6.13 -6.02
C GLN A 17 22.84 5.58 -4.60
N GLU A 18 23.17 6.42 -3.62
CA GLU A 18 23.28 6.02 -2.22
C GLU A 18 21.94 5.47 -1.68
N GLY A 19 20.83 6.12 -2.05
CA GLY A 19 19.49 5.65 -1.73
C GLY A 19 19.19 4.26 -2.32
N ARG A 20 19.63 3.99 -3.55
CA ARG A 20 19.51 2.66 -4.19
C ARG A 20 20.29 1.59 -3.42
N GLU A 21 21.51 1.88 -3.02
CA GLU A 21 22.33 0.95 -2.25
C GLU A 21 21.70 0.64 -0.89
N LYS A 22 21.20 1.67 -0.20
CA LYS A 22 20.46 1.50 1.05
C LYS A 22 19.19 0.66 0.85
N LEU A 23 18.44 0.92 -0.22
CA LEU A 23 17.24 0.14 -0.52
C LEU A 23 17.56 -1.32 -0.80
N ARG A 24 18.62 -1.62 -1.56
CA ARG A 24 19.09 -3.00 -1.79
C ARG A 24 19.43 -3.73 -0.48
N MET A 25 20.07 -3.02 0.48
CA MET A 25 20.32 -3.59 1.80
C MET A 25 19.04 -3.86 2.57
N THR A 26 18.09 -2.91 2.57
CA THR A 26 16.78 -3.06 3.19
C THR A 26 16.00 -4.21 2.57
N THR A 27 15.99 -4.33 1.24
CA THR A 27 15.35 -5.43 0.52
C THR A 27 15.92 -6.79 0.95
N ARG A 28 17.25 -6.93 1.03
CA ARG A 28 17.90 -8.16 1.48
C ARG A 28 17.53 -8.54 2.92
N GLN A 29 17.40 -7.56 3.81
CA GLN A 29 16.99 -7.80 5.21
C GLN A 29 15.52 -8.26 5.28
N LEU A 30 14.62 -7.56 4.60
CA LEU A 30 13.20 -7.89 4.61
C LEU A 30 12.88 -9.17 3.82
N ALA A 31 13.66 -9.50 2.80
CA ALA A 31 13.53 -10.74 2.05
C ALA A 31 13.72 -12.00 2.90
N GLN A 32 14.52 -11.91 3.99
CA GLN A 32 14.70 -13.01 4.94
C GLN A 32 13.41 -13.37 5.70
N LEU A 33 12.43 -12.46 5.70
CA LEU A 33 11.11 -12.66 6.31
C LEU A 33 10.13 -13.40 5.37
N GLY A 34 10.56 -13.74 4.15
CA GLY A 34 9.78 -14.52 3.19
C GLY A 34 8.53 -13.82 2.64
N PRO A 35 8.59 -12.52 2.24
CA PRO A 35 7.42 -11.85 1.69
C PRO A 35 6.99 -12.47 0.36
N GLU A 36 5.69 -12.39 0.07
CA GLU A 36 5.16 -12.80 -1.21
C GLU A 36 5.61 -11.84 -2.33
N PHE A 37 5.63 -10.54 -2.03
CA PHE A 37 6.13 -9.54 -2.97
C PHE A 37 6.60 -8.25 -2.26
N PHE A 38 7.31 -7.42 -3.01
CA PHE A 38 7.60 -6.03 -2.67
C PHE A 38 6.83 -5.10 -3.61
N SER A 39 6.05 -4.15 -3.09
CA SER A 39 5.48 -3.11 -3.92
C SER A 39 6.39 -1.89 -4.02
N VAL A 40 6.32 -1.16 -5.12
CA VAL A 40 7.09 0.06 -5.34
C VAL A 40 6.18 1.19 -5.78
N THR A 41 6.14 2.26 -4.98
CA THR A 41 5.24 3.38 -5.22
C THR A 41 5.55 4.11 -6.53
N TYR A 42 4.52 4.80 -7.03
CA TYR A 42 4.57 5.61 -8.24
C TYR A 42 4.31 7.08 -7.89
N GLY A 43 5.17 7.97 -8.29
CA GLY A 43 5.01 9.39 -7.98
C GLY A 43 3.87 10.04 -8.75
N ALA A 44 3.28 11.08 -8.15
CA ALA A 44 2.19 11.84 -8.73
C ALA A 44 2.52 12.30 -10.16
N GLY A 45 1.56 12.10 -11.09
CA GLY A 45 1.71 12.49 -12.49
C GLY A 45 2.82 11.76 -13.26
N GLY A 46 3.25 10.59 -12.81
CA GLY A 46 4.28 9.81 -13.51
C GLY A 46 5.72 10.25 -13.26
N SER A 47 5.95 11.17 -12.31
CA SER A 47 7.26 11.77 -12.04
C SER A 47 8.36 10.78 -11.64
N THR A 48 7.99 9.54 -11.28
CA THR A 48 8.93 8.48 -10.90
C THR A 48 8.85 7.24 -11.78
N ARG A 49 8.16 7.29 -12.93
CA ARG A 49 7.90 6.12 -13.80
C ARG A 49 9.16 5.26 -14.03
N ASP A 50 10.22 5.89 -14.53
CA ASP A 50 11.46 5.17 -14.86
C ASP A 50 12.14 4.62 -13.60
N ARG A 51 12.19 5.40 -12.53
CA ARG A 51 12.77 4.97 -11.26
C ARG A 51 11.97 3.85 -10.59
N THR A 52 10.64 3.87 -10.71
CA THR A 52 9.79 2.78 -10.23
C THR A 52 10.11 1.50 -10.99
N LEU A 53 10.19 1.55 -12.33
CA LEU A 53 10.56 0.40 -13.15
C LEU A 53 11.98 -0.10 -12.80
N GLU A 54 12.97 0.79 -12.73
CA GLU A 54 14.34 0.40 -12.34
C GLU A 54 14.39 -0.29 -10.97
N THR A 55 13.65 0.24 -9.99
CA THR A 55 13.60 -0.34 -8.63
C THR A 55 12.93 -1.72 -8.66
N VAL A 56 11.85 -1.88 -9.40
CA VAL A 56 11.15 -3.17 -9.57
C VAL A 56 12.08 -4.20 -10.23
N LEU A 57 12.80 -3.81 -11.28
CA LEU A 57 13.76 -4.70 -11.95
C LEU A 57 14.93 -5.09 -11.05
N ASP A 58 15.43 -4.17 -10.22
CA ASP A 58 16.45 -4.46 -9.21
C ASP A 58 15.95 -5.52 -8.18
N ILE A 59 14.71 -5.42 -7.75
CA ILE A 59 14.09 -6.39 -6.83
C ILE A 59 13.92 -7.75 -7.52
N GLN A 60 13.40 -7.78 -8.76
CA GLN A 60 13.27 -9.02 -9.53
C GLN A 60 14.63 -9.69 -9.80
N ALA A 61 15.65 -8.90 -10.13
CA ALA A 61 17.01 -9.41 -10.35
C ALA A 61 17.62 -10.03 -9.08
N SER A 62 17.13 -9.67 -7.89
CA SER A 62 17.51 -10.29 -6.61
C SER A 62 16.69 -11.54 -6.27
N GLY A 63 15.79 -11.99 -7.18
CA GLY A 63 15.03 -13.23 -7.05
C GLY A 63 13.69 -13.08 -6.31
N HIS A 64 13.19 -11.85 -6.16
CA HIS A 64 11.93 -11.59 -5.44
C HIS A 64 10.85 -11.04 -6.36
N ALA A 65 9.58 -11.37 -6.08
CA ALA A 65 8.45 -10.79 -6.78
C ALA A 65 8.32 -9.29 -6.44
N ALA A 66 8.01 -8.48 -7.46
CA ALA A 66 7.84 -7.05 -7.30
C ALA A 66 6.57 -6.57 -8.02
N ALA A 67 5.84 -5.66 -7.38
CA ALA A 67 4.58 -5.08 -7.84
C ALA A 67 4.73 -3.55 -7.97
N PRO A 68 4.95 -2.99 -9.18
CA PRO A 68 4.90 -1.56 -9.37
C PRO A 68 3.50 -1.02 -9.12
N HIS A 69 3.41 0.14 -8.48
CA HIS A 69 2.19 0.94 -8.51
C HIS A 69 1.98 1.52 -9.91
N VAL A 70 0.74 1.56 -10.35
CA VAL A 70 0.32 2.22 -11.59
C VAL A 70 -0.76 3.23 -11.24
N SER A 71 -0.48 4.50 -11.48
CA SER A 71 -1.43 5.59 -11.26
C SER A 71 -2.00 6.06 -12.60
N CYS A 72 -3.33 6.19 -12.68
CA CYS A 72 -4.01 6.58 -13.92
C CYS A 72 -4.34 8.07 -14.03
N ILE A 73 -4.30 8.82 -12.92
CA ILE A 73 -4.62 10.25 -12.96
C ILE A 73 -3.65 11.00 -13.86
N ALA A 74 -4.17 11.96 -14.61
CA ALA A 74 -3.42 12.74 -15.60
C ALA A 74 -2.74 11.91 -16.72
N SER A 75 -3.13 10.64 -16.89
CA SER A 75 -2.60 9.73 -17.91
C SER A 75 -3.58 9.56 -19.07
N THR A 76 -3.04 9.23 -20.25
CA THR A 76 -3.82 8.77 -21.40
C THR A 76 -3.86 7.24 -21.44
N ARG A 77 -4.84 6.67 -22.16
CA ARG A 77 -4.92 5.21 -22.37
C ARG A 77 -3.67 4.68 -23.05
N ASP A 78 -3.12 5.42 -24.01
CA ASP A 78 -1.92 5.02 -24.74
C ASP A 78 -0.69 5.00 -23.83
N SER A 79 -0.51 6.01 -22.95
CA SER A 79 0.61 6.02 -21.99
C SER A 79 0.54 4.90 -20.96
N ILE A 80 -0.67 4.55 -20.51
CA ILE A 80 -0.88 3.39 -19.61
C ILE A 80 -0.60 2.09 -20.36
N ARG A 81 -1.10 1.93 -21.60
CA ARG A 81 -0.84 0.75 -22.44
C ARG A 81 0.67 0.53 -22.66
N GLU A 82 1.40 1.59 -22.99
CA GLU A 82 2.84 1.53 -23.16
C GLU A 82 3.54 1.07 -21.87
N THR A 83 3.18 1.66 -20.73
CA THR A 83 3.73 1.29 -19.42
C THR A 83 3.48 -0.18 -19.09
N LEU A 84 2.24 -0.64 -19.23
CA LEU A 84 1.85 -2.02 -18.92
C LEU A 84 2.47 -3.02 -19.89
N THR A 85 2.62 -2.65 -21.18
CA THR A 85 3.35 -3.46 -22.15
C THR A 85 4.81 -3.64 -21.74
N GLY A 86 5.48 -2.55 -21.33
CA GLY A 86 6.84 -2.61 -20.82
C GLY A 86 6.96 -3.48 -19.56
N TYR A 87 6.00 -3.40 -18.65
CA TYR A 87 5.96 -4.25 -17.45
C TYR A 87 5.78 -5.73 -17.81
N ARG A 88 4.81 -6.05 -18.67
CA ARG A 88 4.59 -7.41 -19.17
C ARG A 88 5.84 -8.00 -19.81
N ASP A 89 6.48 -7.24 -20.69
CA ASP A 89 7.66 -7.68 -21.46
C ASP A 89 8.89 -7.83 -20.56
N SER A 90 8.94 -7.09 -19.44
CA SER A 90 9.93 -7.24 -18.37
C SER A 90 9.60 -8.39 -17.39
N GLY A 91 8.55 -9.18 -17.64
CA GLY A 91 8.19 -10.31 -16.79
C GLY A 91 7.41 -9.95 -15.51
N ILE A 92 7.00 -8.69 -15.34
CA ILE A 92 6.17 -8.26 -14.20
C ILE A 92 4.77 -8.86 -14.39
N ARG A 93 4.23 -9.43 -13.29
CA ARG A 93 2.92 -10.10 -13.28
C ARG A 93 2.01 -9.61 -12.16
N HIS A 94 2.46 -8.71 -11.31
CA HIS A 94 1.75 -8.17 -10.18
C HIS A 94 1.78 -6.65 -10.23
N LEU A 95 0.63 -6.00 -10.00
CA LEU A 95 0.47 -4.55 -10.07
C LEU A 95 -0.33 -4.05 -8.86
N VAL A 96 -0.06 -2.82 -8.44
CA VAL A 96 -0.95 -2.07 -7.55
C VAL A 96 -1.60 -0.94 -8.36
N ALA A 97 -2.89 -1.11 -8.71
CA ALA A 97 -3.63 -0.18 -9.55
C ALA A 97 -4.29 0.92 -8.71
N LEU A 98 -3.90 2.16 -8.93
CA LEU A 98 -4.33 3.33 -8.17
C LEU A 98 -4.90 4.40 -9.09
N ARG A 99 -5.78 5.25 -8.54
CA ARG A 99 -6.11 6.51 -9.21
C ARG A 99 -4.91 7.45 -9.22
N GLY A 100 -4.26 7.59 -8.07
CA GLY A 100 -3.25 8.58 -7.79
C GLY A 100 -3.85 9.94 -7.39
N ASP A 101 -2.99 10.86 -6.94
CA ASP A 101 -3.36 12.21 -6.55
C ASP A 101 -3.16 13.17 -7.72
N LEU A 102 -4.09 14.12 -7.89
CA LEU A 102 -3.93 15.19 -8.88
C LEU A 102 -2.72 16.04 -8.50
N PRO A 103 -1.72 16.14 -9.39
CA PRO A 103 -0.62 17.06 -9.16
C PRO A 103 -1.12 18.50 -9.02
N SER A 104 -0.56 19.25 -8.07
CA SER A 104 -0.90 20.65 -7.86
C SER A 104 -0.72 21.45 -9.16
N GLY A 105 -1.78 22.12 -9.62
CA GLY A 105 -1.74 22.96 -10.82
C GLY A 105 -2.16 22.28 -12.12
N LEU A 106 -2.51 20.99 -12.14
CA LEU A 106 -3.10 20.34 -13.31
C LEU A 106 -4.63 20.48 -13.31
N ALA A 107 -5.16 21.04 -14.41
CA ALA A 107 -6.60 21.29 -14.58
C ALA A 107 -7.37 20.07 -15.12
N THR A 108 -6.70 19.03 -15.62
CA THR A 108 -7.35 17.88 -16.26
C THR A 108 -6.96 16.57 -15.61
N ALA A 109 -7.98 15.73 -15.36
CA ALA A 109 -7.81 14.40 -14.77
C ALA A 109 -7.19 13.36 -15.76
N GLY A 110 -6.90 13.74 -17.01
CA GLY A 110 -6.53 12.80 -18.06
C GLY A 110 -7.76 12.04 -18.59
N GLU A 111 -7.54 10.81 -19.09
CA GLU A 111 -8.60 9.97 -19.65
C GLU A 111 -9.22 9.00 -18.62
N PHE A 112 -8.69 8.98 -17.41
CA PHE A 112 -9.18 8.18 -16.28
C PHE A 112 -9.54 9.10 -15.12
N ARG A 113 -10.69 8.85 -14.50
CA ARG A 113 -11.18 9.59 -13.32
C ARG A 113 -11.07 8.78 -12.03
N TYR A 114 -11.18 7.45 -12.14
CA TYR A 114 -11.24 6.52 -11.02
C TYR A 114 -10.36 5.30 -11.26
N ALA A 115 -9.90 4.68 -10.18
CA ALA A 115 -9.06 3.48 -10.25
C ALA A 115 -9.78 2.28 -10.89
N TYR A 116 -11.10 2.17 -10.76
CA TYR A 116 -11.85 1.08 -11.40
C TYR A 116 -11.76 1.13 -12.93
N GLU A 117 -11.71 2.33 -13.53
CA GLU A 117 -11.52 2.50 -14.99
C GLU A 117 -10.14 2.00 -15.45
N LEU A 118 -9.12 2.15 -14.58
CA LEU A 118 -7.80 1.56 -14.83
C LEU A 118 -7.86 0.03 -14.76
N VAL A 119 -8.54 -0.54 -13.76
CA VAL A 119 -8.70 -2.00 -13.64
C VAL A 119 -9.44 -2.57 -14.85
N GLU A 120 -10.56 -1.97 -15.27
CA GLU A 120 -11.30 -2.35 -16.48
C GLU A 120 -10.40 -2.30 -17.72
N PHE A 121 -9.61 -1.23 -17.87
CA PHE A 121 -8.68 -1.07 -18.98
C PHE A 121 -7.60 -2.17 -18.97
N ILE A 122 -7.01 -2.48 -17.80
CA ILE A 122 -6.02 -3.56 -17.69
C ILE A 122 -6.64 -4.90 -18.07
N ARG A 123 -7.83 -5.22 -17.59
CA ARG A 123 -8.53 -6.48 -17.92
C ARG A 123 -8.91 -6.57 -19.40
N HIS A 124 -9.34 -5.47 -19.99
CA HIS A 124 -9.67 -5.41 -21.41
C HIS A 124 -8.44 -5.64 -22.32
N GLU A 125 -7.32 -4.97 -22.04
CA GLU A 125 -6.13 -4.99 -22.89
C GLU A 125 -5.22 -6.20 -22.63
N PHE A 126 -5.13 -6.66 -21.37
CA PHE A 126 -4.15 -7.66 -20.94
C PHE A 126 -4.79 -8.93 -20.35
N GLY A 127 -6.12 -8.99 -20.21
CA GLY A 127 -6.81 -10.14 -19.62
C GLY A 127 -6.34 -10.45 -18.21
N GLN A 128 -5.95 -11.69 -17.97
CA GLN A 128 -5.45 -12.18 -16.67
C GLN A 128 -3.91 -12.21 -16.58
N GLN A 129 -3.23 -11.42 -17.40
CA GLN A 129 -1.75 -11.42 -17.39
C GLN A 129 -1.16 -10.79 -16.12
N PHE A 130 -1.92 -9.93 -15.43
CA PHE A 130 -1.53 -9.29 -14.19
C PHE A 130 -2.44 -9.69 -13.04
N LEU A 131 -1.87 -9.94 -11.87
CA LEU A 131 -2.54 -9.90 -10.60
C LEU A 131 -2.66 -8.43 -10.17
N ILE A 132 -3.86 -7.98 -9.83
CA ILE A 132 -4.15 -6.56 -9.59
C ILE A 132 -4.58 -6.35 -8.14
N GLU A 133 -3.72 -5.67 -7.37
CA GLU A 133 -4.06 -5.09 -6.08
C GLU A 133 -4.71 -3.73 -6.27
N VAL A 134 -5.67 -3.39 -5.43
CA VAL A 134 -6.26 -2.04 -5.37
C VAL A 134 -6.25 -1.48 -3.95
N ALA A 135 -6.26 -0.16 -3.81
CA ALA A 135 -6.35 0.46 -2.49
C ALA A 135 -7.77 0.34 -1.91
N ALA A 136 -7.84 0.10 -0.58
CA ALA A 136 -9.06 0.16 0.22
C ALA A 136 -8.87 1.16 1.37
N TYR A 137 -9.96 1.71 1.91
CA TYR A 137 -9.93 2.75 2.94
C TYR A 137 -10.88 2.39 4.09
N PRO A 138 -10.40 1.73 5.16
CA PRO A 138 -11.25 1.38 6.30
C PRO A 138 -11.91 2.58 7.00
N GLU A 139 -11.23 3.73 6.98
CA GLU A 139 -11.72 5.01 7.55
C GLU A 139 -12.31 5.96 6.49
N TYR A 140 -12.58 5.48 5.28
CA TYR A 140 -12.98 6.12 4.03
C TYR A 140 -11.98 7.14 3.44
N HIS A 141 -12.02 7.26 2.13
CA HIS A 141 -11.12 8.14 1.36
C HIS A 141 -11.43 9.62 1.63
N PRO A 142 -10.42 10.48 1.93
CA PRO A 142 -10.66 11.90 2.28
C PRO A 142 -11.37 12.72 1.20
N GLN A 143 -11.33 12.30 -0.06
CA GLN A 143 -12.04 12.93 -1.17
C GLN A 143 -13.40 12.28 -1.48
N ALA A 144 -13.80 11.23 -0.76
CA ALA A 144 -15.13 10.66 -0.89
C ALA A 144 -16.17 11.57 -0.22
N ARG A 145 -17.37 11.65 -0.78
CA ARG A 145 -18.45 12.46 -0.19
C ARG A 145 -18.95 11.90 1.14
N ASN A 146 -18.89 10.59 1.28
CA ASN A 146 -19.24 9.85 2.50
C ASN A 146 -18.71 8.40 2.40
N ALA A 147 -18.73 7.67 3.51
CA ALA A 147 -18.24 6.30 3.62
C ALA A 147 -18.96 5.33 2.65
N LEU A 148 -20.28 5.46 2.49
CA LEU A 148 -21.04 4.58 1.59
C LEU A 148 -20.66 4.78 0.11
N GLU A 149 -20.36 6.01 -0.31
CA GLU A 149 -19.91 6.27 -1.68
C GLU A 149 -18.49 5.69 -1.90
N ASP A 150 -17.62 5.79 -0.91
CA ASP A 150 -16.28 5.19 -0.98
C ASP A 150 -16.35 3.67 -1.07
N LEU A 151 -17.17 3.03 -0.26
CA LEU A 151 -17.40 1.59 -0.29
C LEU A 151 -17.98 1.13 -1.66
N ARG A 152 -18.91 1.90 -2.25
CA ARG A 152 -19.40 1.64 -3.62
C ARG A 152 -18.29 1.78 -4.67
N ASN A 153 -17.42 2.76 -4.52
CA ASN A 153 -16.27 2.92 -5.41
C ASN A 153 -15.26 1.78 -5.23
N PHE A 154 -15.09 1.28 -4.01
CA PHE A 154 -14.30 0.08 -3.76
C PHE A 154 -14.91 -1.13 -4.48
N LYS A 155 -16.22 -1.37 -4.31
CA LYS A 155 -16.91 -2.45 -5.02
C LYS A 155 -16.73 -2.37 -6.54
N ARG A 156 -16.81 -1.18 -7.15
CA ARG A 156 -16.58 -1.02 -8.59
C ARG A 156 -15.19 -1.51 -9.02
N LYS A 157 -14.15 -1.34 -8.19
CA LYS A 157 -12.81 -1.85 -8.50
C LYS A 157 -12.77 -3.38 -8.50
N ILE A 158 -13.54 -4.01 -7.61
CA ILE A 158 -13.65 -5.47 -7.55
C ILE A 158 -14.46 -6.00 -8.74
N ASP A 159 -15.60 -5.38 -9.03
CA ASP A 159 -16.45 -5.72 -10.17
C ASP A 159 -15.72 -5.54 -11.52
N ALA A 160 -14.76 -4.61 -11.58
CA ALA A 160 -13.87 -4.40 -12.72
C ALA A 160 -12.79 -5.49 -12.87
N GLY A 161 -12.61 -6.32 -11.84
CA GLY A 161 -11.71 -7.49 -11.88
C GLY A 161 -10.43 -7.34 -11.06
N ALA A 162 -10.40 -6.55 -9.99
CA ALA A 162 -9.29 -6.59 -9.03
C ALA A 162 -9.25 -7.94 -8.29
N ASP A 163 -8.06 -8.46 -8.02
CA ASP A 163 -7.85 -9.78 -7.40
C ASP A 163 -7.76 -9.70 -5.87
N SER A 164 -7.24 -8.60 -5.33
CA SER A 164 -7.09 -8.36 -3.90
C SER A 164 -6.98 -6.87 -3.61
N ALA A 165 -6.96 -6.51 -2.34
CA ALA A 165 -6.85 -5.12 -1.91
C ALA A 165 -5.85 -4.96 -0.76
N ILE A 166 -5.18 -3.81 -0.75
CA ILE A 166 -4.34 -3.35 0.35
C ILE A 166 -5.02 -2.12 0.96
N THR A 167 -5.20 -2.10 2.29
CA THR A 167 -5.83 -0.93 2.91
C THR A 167 -4.84 0.21 3.11
N GLN A 168 -5.34 1.45 3.13
CA GLN A 168 -4.63 2.54 3.80
C GLN A 168 -4.36 2.12 5.25
N TYR A 169 -3.23 2.59 5.83
CA TYR A 169 -2.95 2.29 7.23
C TYR A 169 -3.97 2.95 8.16
N PHE A 170 -4.16 2.37 9.30
CA PHE A 170 -5.03 2.79 10.39
C PHE A 170 -4.44 2.36 11.73
N PHE A 171 -4.93 2.91 12.85
CA PHE A 171 -4.48 2.55 14.19
C PHE A 171 -5.60 2.00 15.07
N ASN A 172 -6.85 2.05 14.59
CA ASN A 172 -8.00 1.42 15.23
C ASN A 172 -8.37 0.15 14.45
N PRO A 173 -8.12 -1.07 14.98
CA PRO A 173 -8.46 -2.30 14.26
C PRO A 173 -9.96 -2.48 14.03
N ASP A 174 -10.83 -1.86 14.86
CA ASP A 174 -12.27 -1.99 14.69
C ASP A 174 -12.79 -1.39 13.37
N CYS A 175 -12.12 -0.34 12.84
CA CYS A 175 -12.50 0.21 11.55
C CYS A 175 -12.23 -0.79 10.40
N TYR A 176 -11.16 -1.56 10.49
CA TYR A 176 -10.84 -2.60 9.51
C TYR A 176 -11.88 -3.74 9.54
N PHE A 177 -12.21 -4.27 10.71
CA PHE A 177 -13.20 -5.33 10.81
C PHE A 177 -14.58 -4.88 10.36
N HIS A 178 -15.02 -3.70 10.78
CA HIS A 178 -16.27 -3.11 10.31
C HIS A 178 -16.30 -2.95 8.78
N PHE A 179 -15.20 -2.47 8.20
CA PHE A 179 -15.06 -2.34 6.75
C PHE A 179 -15.15 -3.69 6.04
N VAL A 180 -14.52 -4.75 6.58
CA VAL A 180 -14.60 -6.11 6.02
C VAL A 180 -16.03 -6.63 6.10
N ASP A 181 -16.72 -6.47 7.24
CA ASP A 181 -18.12 -6.87 7.41
C ASP A 181 -19.05 -6.18 6.39
N GLU A 182 -18.85 -4.87 6.14
CA GLU A 182 -19.58 -4.13 5.12
C GLU A 182 -19.27 -4.62 3.70
N CYS A 183 -18.01 -4.96 3.42
CA CYS A 183 -17.60 -5.55 2.15
C CYS A 183 -18.27 -6.92 1.92
N GLU A 184 -18.27 -7.80 2.91
CA GLU A 184 -18.94 -9.10 2.85
C GLU A 184 -20.45 -8.94 2.62
N ALA A 185 -21.10 -7.99 3.33
CA ALA A 185 -22.52 -7.69 3.15
C ALA A 185 -22.84 -7.18 1.72
N MET A 186 -21.87 -6.61 1.00
CA MET A 186 -21.98 -6.21 -0.40
C MET A 186 -21.57 -7.30 -1.38
N GLY A 187 -21.23 -8.50 -0.93
CA GLY A 187 -20.78 -9.62 -1.76
C GLY A 187 -19.36 -9.44 -2.31
N ILE A 188 -18.49 -8.76 -1.57
CA ILE A 188 -17.05 -8.67 -1.86
C ILE A 188 -16.36 -9.78 -1.07
N ASP A 189 -15.71 -10.71 -1.77
CA ASP A 189 -15.09 -11.92 -1.21
C ASP A 189 -13.58 -12.04 -1.50
N ILE A 190 -12.96 -10.97 -2.01
CA ILE A 190 -11.52 -10.94 -2.26
C ILE A 190 -10.73 -10.73 -0.96
N PRO A 191 -9.44 -11.13 -0.90
CA PRO A 191 -8.57 -10.79 0.21
C PRO A 191 -8.42 -9.25 0.37
N ILE A 192 -8.63 -8.75 1.59
CA ILE A 192 -8.40 -7.34 1.96
C ILE A 192 -7.27 -7.32 2.98
N VAL A 193 -6.05 -7.05 2.51
CA VAL A 193 -4.84 -7.09 3.34
C VAL A 193 -4.66 -5.76 4.07
N PRO A 194 -4.62 -5.74 5.42
CA PRO A 194 -4.41 -4.51 6.17
C PRO A 194 -3.03 -3.92 5.93
N GLY A 195 -3.00 -2.62 5.63
CA GLY A 195 -1.80 -1.81 5.51
C GLY A 195 -1.30 -1.34 6.88
N ILE A 196 -0.04 -1.56 7.16
CA ILE A 196 0.60 -1.33 8.46
C ILE A 196 1.67 -0.23 8.33
N MET A 197 1.52 0.85 9.10
CA MET A 197 2.49 1.95 9.16
C MET A 197 3.28 1.89 10.47
N PRO A 198 4.58 1.53 10.46
CA PRO A 198 5.42 1.64 11.65
C PRO A 198 5.61 3.11 12.08
N ILE A 199 5.55 3.35 13.39
CA ILE A 199 5.71 4.69 13.96
C ILE A 199 7.19 4.92 14.32
N ASN A 200 7.88 5.71 13.49
CA ASN A 200 9.29 6.05 13.70
C ASN A 200 9.51 7.47 14.23
N ARG A 201 8.64 8.40 13.81
CA ARG A 201 8.65 9.83 14.21
C ARG A 201 7.24 10.38 14.16
N PHE A 202 6.81 11.07 15.22
CA PHE A 202 5.45 11.61 15.29
C PHE A 202 5.18 12.68 14.21
N SER A 203 6.10 13.61 13.98
CA SER A 203 5.93 14.66 12.95
C SER A 203 5.75 14.10 11.52
N GLN A 204 6.43 13.00 11.21
CA GLN A 204 6.28 12.33 9.92
C GLN A 204 4.93 11.62 9.83
N LEU A 205 4.53 10.90 10.87
CA LEU A 205 3.24 10.23 10.95
C LEU A 205 2.09 11.23 10.84
N ALA A 206 2.11 12.32 11.62
CA ALA A 206 1.08 13.36 11.59
C ALA A 206 0.90 13.94 10.17
N ARG A 207 2.00 14.29 9.50
CA ARG A 207 1.97 14.80 8.12
C ARG A 207 1.36 13.80 7.13
N PHE A 208 1.69 12.52 7.24
CA PHE A 208 1.11 11.50 6.37
C PHE A 208 -0.37 11.29 6.67
N SER A 209 -0.75 11.22 7.94
CA SER A 209 -2.15 11.07 8.36
C SER A 209 -3.01 12.25 7.89
N ASP A 210 -2.52 13.48 8.01
CA ASP A 210 -3.21 14.68 7.52
C ASP A 210 -3.40 14.62 5.98
N ALA A 211 -2.45 14.06 5.25
CA ALA A 211 -2.51 13.96 3.79
C ALA A 211 -3.45 12.84 3.30
N CYS A 212 -3.44 11.66 3.95
CA CYS A 212 -4.21 10.49 3.51
C CYS A 212 -5.52 10.29 4.26
N GLY A 213 -5.81 11.10 5.29
CA GLY A 213 -7.03 11.02 6.09
C GLY A 213 -7.06 9.90 7.13
N ALA A 214 -5.93 9.20 7.37
CA ALA A 214 -5.86 8.18 8.40
C ALA A 214 -5.90 8.81 9.80
N GLU A 215 -6.78 8.33 10.67
CA GLU A 215 -6.91 8.84 12.04
C GLU A 215 -5.74 8.36 12.91
N ILE A 216 -5.14 9.29 13.66
CA ILE A 216 -4.28 8.94 14.80
C ILE A 216 -5.15 9.05 16.05
N PRO A 217 -5.56 7.93 16.68
CA PRO A 217 -6.40 7.94 17.87
C PRO A 217 -5.85 8.88 18.95
N ARG A 218 -6.74 9.59 19.63
CA ARG A 218 -6.37 10.62 20.62
C ARG A 218 -5.38 10.14 21.67
N TRP A 219 -5.51 8.89 22.14
CA TRP A 219 -4.61 8.35 23.13
C TRP A 219 -3.18 8.13 22.60
N ILE A 220 -3.05 7.72 21.32
CA ILE A 220 -1.75 7.58 20.64
C ILE A 220 -1.14 8.98 20.43
N ARG A 221 -1.92 9.92 19.90
CA ARG A 221 -1.48 11.30 19.66
C ARG A 221 -0.95 11.94 20.94
N ASN A 222 -1.75 11.93 22.02
CA ASN A 222 -1.36 12.50 23.31
C ASN A 222 -0.06 11.90 23.86
N LYS A 223 0.13 10.59 23.68
CA LYS A 223 1.34 9.90 24.15
C LYS A 223 2.56 10.29 23.32
N LEU A 224 2.42 10.34 21.98
CA LEU A 224 3.50 10.74 21.08
C LEU A 224 3.90 12.22 21.29
N GLU A 225 2.93 13.12 21.53
CA GLU A 225 3.16 14.52 21.85
C GLU A 225 3.92 14.68 23.18
N ALA A 226 3.57 13.88 24.19
CA ALA A 226 4.23 13.90 25.48
C ALA A 226 5.71 13.47 25.44
N TYR A 227 6.11 12.67 24.47
CA TYR A 227 7.52 12.31 24.26
C TYR A 227 8.33 13.42 23.58
N GLY A 228 7.68 14.36 22.88
CA GLY A 228 8.35 15.47 22.20
C GLY A 228 9.44 14.98 21.23
N ASP A 229 10.67 15.41 21.47
CA ASP A 229 11.83 15.07 20.62
C ASP A 229 12.53 13.75 21.00
N ASP A 230 12.04 13.04 22.01
CA ASP A 230 12.58 11.73 22.41
C ASP A 230 12.21 10.65 21.36
N VAL A 231 13.06 10.54 20.35
CA VAL A 231 12.87 9.63 19.22
C VAL A 231 12.84 8.16 19.67
N ASP A 232 13.61 7.82 20.71
CA ASP A 232 13.69 6.43 21.18
C ASP A 232 12.41 6.04 21.95
N ALA A 233 11.87 6.93 22.76
CA ALA A 233 10.57 6.74 23.41
C ALA A 233 9.43 6.64 22.37
N VAL A 234 9.43 7.50 21.33
CA VAL A 234 8.47 7.44 20.22
C VAL A 234 8.54 6.09 19.51
N ARG A 235 9.74 5.59 19.19
CA ARG A 235 9.93 4.30 18.52
C ARG A 235 9.50 3.14 19.39
N ALA A 236 9.88 3.10 20.66
CA ALA A 236 9.51 2.04 21.59
C ALA A 236 7.98 1.93 21.72
N PHE A 237 7.31 3.05 21.96
CA PHE A 237 5.86 3.13 22.02
C PHE A 237 5.21 2.73 20.68
N GLY A 238 5.76 3.21 19.56
CA GLY A 238 5.29 2.86 18.23
C GLY A 238 5.36 1.36 17.94
N LEU A 239 6.45 0.70 18.36
CA LEU A 239 6.58 -0.75 18.26
C LEU A 239 5.52 -1.47 19.08
N ASP A 240 5.23 -1.03 20.31
CA ASP A 240 4.23 -1.65 21.17
C ASP A 240 2.83 -1.52 20.54
N VAL A 241 2.46 -0.31 20.11
CA VAL A 241 1.15 -0.03 19.50
C VAL A 241 0.95 -0.84 18.21
N VAL A 242 1.93 -0.81 17.30
CA VAL A 242 1.79 -1.47 15.99
C VAL A 242 1.88 -2.98 16.12
N THR A 243 2.69 -3.52 17.05
CA THR A 243 2.69 -4.97 17.31
C THR A 243 1.34 -5.44 17.82
N ALA A 244 0.75 -4.74 18.81
CA ALA A 244 -0.57 -5.08 19.34
C ALA A 244 -1.69 -4.98 18.28
N LEU A 245 -1.59 -3.98 17.37
CA LEU A 245 -2.50 -3.86 16.23
C LEU A 245 -2.38 -5.08 15.30
N CYS A 246 -1.16 -5.44 14.89
CA CYS A 246 -0.91 -6.57 13.99
C CYS A 246 -1.37 -7.90 14.62
N ASP A 247 -1.07 -8.12 15.90
CA ASP A 247 -1.47 -9.31 16.64
C ASP A 247 -2.99 -9.48 16.61
N ARG A 248 -3.73 -8.44 16.99
CA ARG A 248 -5.19 -8.44 16.94
C ARG A 248 -5.76 -8.68 15.55
N LEU A 249 -5.17 -8.06 14.51
CA LEU A 249 -5.59 -8.28 13.12
C LEU A 249 -5.43 -9.74 12.70
N LEU A 250 -4.26 -10.33 13.01
CA LEU A 250 -3.97 -11.72 12.68
C LEU A 250 -4.81 -12.72 13.48
N GLU A 251 -5.03 -12.48 14.77
CA GLU A 251 -5.89 -13.31 15.63
C GLU A 251 -7.34 -13.36 15.14
N GLN A 252 -7.85 -12.24 14.61
CA GLN A 252 -9.22 -12.13 14.10
C GLN A 252 -9.36 -12.44 12.61
N GLY A 253 -8.32 -13.04 11.99
CA GLY A 253 -8.44 -13.66 10.68
C GLY A 253 -8.04 -12.77 9.49
N ALA A 254 -7.32 -11.67 9.70
CA ALA A 254 -6.77 -10.91 8.58
C ALA A 254 -5.92 -11.82 7.67
N PRO A 255 -6.06 -11.70 6.33
CA PRO A 255 -5.43 -12.61 5.37
C PRO A 255 -3.91 -12.45 5.28
N GLY A 256 -3.34 -11.47 5.98
CA GLY A 256 -1.92 -11.16 6.01
C GLY A 256 -1.67 -9.73 6.47
N LEU A 257 -0.49 -9.19 6.18
CA LEU A 257 -0.11 -7.82 6.51
C LEU A 257 0.72 -7.21 5.37
N HIS A 258 0.45 -5.95 5.03
CA HIS A 258 1.25 -5.16 4.09
C HIS A 258 1.93 -4.00 4.83
N PHE A 259 3.26 -3.97 4.87
CA PHE A 259 4.00 -2.94 5.63
C PHE A 259 4.47 -1.79 4.76
N TYR A 260 4.08 -0.57 5.11
CA TYR A 260 4.62 0.68 4.59
C TYR A 260 5.98 0.97 5.24
N THR A 261 7.04 0.40 4.70
CA THR A 261 8.36 0.34 5.37
C THR A 261 9.10 1.68 5.42
N LEU A 262 8.71 2.65 4.59
CA LEU A 262 9.45 3.91 4.38
C LEU A 262 10.94 3.66 4.04
N ASN A 263 11.21 2.61 3.27
CA ASN A 263 12.55 2.13 2.91
C ASN A 263 13.45 1.78 4.12
N GLN A 264 12.86 1.37 5.24
CA GLN A 264 13.56 1.01 6.47
C GLN A 264 13.11 -0.39 6.95
N ALA A 265 14.07 -1.27 7.28
CA ALA A 265 13.75 -2.62 7.75
C ALA A 265 13.52 -2.70 9.26
N GLY A 266 14.18 -1.87 10.06
CA GLY A 266 14.31 -2.06 11.50
C GLY A 266 12.99 -2.25 12.25
N ALA A 267 12.06 -1.29 12.15
CA ALA A 267 10.78 -1.38 12.84
C ALA A 267 9.94 -2.58 12.37
N THR A 268 9.87 -2.80 11.05
CA THR A 268 9.15 -3.94 10.45
C THR A 268 9.70 -5.27 10.93
N THR A 269 11.03 -5.45 10.91
CA THR A 269 11.68 -6.67 11.41
C THR A 269 11.41 -6.90 12.90
N THR A 270 11.45 -5.85 13.71
CA THR A 270 11.17 -5.97 15.14
C THR A 270 9.71 -6.36 15.41
N ILE A 271 8.74 -5.76 14.69
CA ILE A 271 7.32 -6.13 14.79
C ILE A 271 7.15 -7.60 14.38
N TRP A 272 7.75 -8.01 13.26
CA TRP A 272 7.72 -9.39 12.77
C TRP A 272 8.18 -10.40 13.83
N GLN A 273 9.35 -10.15 14.42
CA GLN A 273 9.92 -11.00 15.48
C GLN A 273 9.02 -11.06 16.73
N ARG A 274 8.42 -9.93 17.12
CA ARG A 274 7.51 -9.88 18.28
C ARG A 274 6.21 -10.66 18.04
N LEU A 275 5.76 -10.76 16.80
CA LEU A 275 4.58 -11.57 16.40
C LEU A 275 4.91 -13.07 16.28
N GLY A 276 6.18 -13.47 16.37
CA GLY A 276 6.60 -14.86 16.20
C GLY A 276 6.47 -15.39 14.78
N LEU A 277 6.55 -14.52 13.80
CA LEU A 277 6.44 -14.83 12.37
C LEU A 277 7.79 -15.20 11.77
#